data_d4eca07fe3506dd71bf20c3d8e089e34
#
_entry.id   d4eca07fe3506dd71bf20c3d8e089e34
#
_cell.length_a   1.000
_cell.length_b   1.000
_cell.length_c   1.000
_cell.angle_alpha   90.00
_cell.angle_beta   90.00
_cell.angle_gamma   90.00
#
_symmetry.space_group_name_H-M   'P 1'
#
loop_
_entity.id
_entity.type
_entity.pdbx_description
1 polymer ?
#
loop_
_entity_poly.entity_id
_entity_poly.type
_entity_poly.pdbx_seq_one_letter_code
_entity_poly.pdbx_strand_id
1 'polypeptide(L)'
;DTLFMPDFGTARCDFPGGSAAMLYNSIQKILALPDATRLFVGHDYKAPGRDAFAWETTVVEERTRNVHIGAGRSQAEFVAMREARDRTLAMPRLIIPSLQVNMRAGQMPPAEDDGRTYLKVPLNTL
;
A
#
# COMPACT_ATOMS: atom_id res chain seq x y z
N ASP A 1 0.63 -4.28 -2.36
CA ASP A 1 1.79 -3.45 -1.98
C ASP A 1 2.09 -3.62 -0.49
N THR A 2 3.35 -3.76 -0.15
CA THR A 2 3.83 -3.82 1.24
C THR A 2 4.96 -2.81 1.42
N LEU A 3 6.02 -2.94 0.60
CA LEU A 3 7.14 -2.00 0.51
C LEU A 3 7.10 -1.26 -0.82
N PHE A 4 7.50 -0.02 -0.80
CA PHE A 4 7.85 0.81 -1.95
C PHE A 4 9.36 0.99 -2.01
N MET A 5 9.86 1.85 -2.88
CA MET A 5 11.27 2.19 -2.88
C MET A 5 11.68 2.76 -1.51
N PRO A 6 12.93 2.54 -1.05
CA PRO A 6 13.37 2.95 0.29
C PRO A 6 13.12 4.42 0.61
N ASP A 7 13.22 5.30 -0.38
CA ASP A 7 12.99 6.73 -0.25
C ASP A 7 11.51 7.13 -0.16
N PHE A 8 10.58 6.21 -0.46
CA PHE A 8 9.14 6.44 -0.37
C PHE A 8 8.49 5.72 0.82
N GLY A 9 8.97 4.53 1.18
CA GLY A 9 8.60 3.84 2.41
C GLY A 9 7.66 2.63 2.22
N THR A 10 6.46 2.67 2.81
CA THR A 10 5.55 1.53 2.89
C THR A 10 4.14 1.89 2.44
N ALA A 11 3.37 0.88 2.05
CA ALA A 11 1.96 1.03 1.72
C ALA A 11 1.15 1.57 2.91
N ARG A 12 0.02 2.20 2.62
CA ARG A 12 -1.00 2.55 3.62
C ARG A 12 -1.77 1.30 4.06
N CYS A 13 -2.37 1.34 5.24
CA CYS A 13 -3.09 0.21 5.79
C CYS A 13 -4.39 0.58 6.51
N ASP A 14 -4.97 1.73 6.19
CA ASP A 14 -6.19 2.28 6.79
C ASP A 14 -7.48 1.88 6.06
N PHE A 15 -7.40 0.95 5.11
CA PHE A 15 -8.59 0.37 4.48
C PHE A 15 -9.27 -0.65 5.40
N PRO A 16 -10.58 -0.93 5.21
CA PRO A 16 -11.28 -1.95 5.99
C PRO A 16 -10.52 -3.29 6.03
N GLY A 17 -10.25 -3.79 7.22
CA GLY A 17 -9.44 -5.00 7.44
C GLY A 17 -7.93 -4.78 7.46
N GLY A 18 -7.45 -3.56 7.19
CA GLY A 18 -6.04 -3.20 7.29
C GLY A 18 -5.58 -3.01 8.74
N SER A 19 -4.27 -3.17 8.98
CA SER A 19 -3.66 -3.00 10.29
C SER A 19 -2.16 -2.67 10.15
N ALA A 20 -1.73 -1.58 10.78
CA ALA A 20 -0.33 -1.18 10.79
C ALA A 20 0.58 -2.24 11.47
N ALA A 21 0.08 -2.89 12.51
CA ALA A 21 0.80 -3.97 13.18
C ALA A 21 0.97 -5.21 12.27
N MET A 22 -0.06 -5.58 11.53
CA MET A 22 0.03 -6.67 10.54
C MET A 22 0.97 -6.31 9.39
N LEU A 23 0.94 -5.07 8.92
CA LEU A 23 1.86 -4.57 7.91
C LEU A 23 3.31 -4.66 8.40
N TYR A 24 3.59 -4.21 9.63
CA TYR A 24 4.91 -4.35 10.24
C TYR A 24 5.39 -5.81 10.24
N ASN A 25 4.56 -6.73 10.71
CA ASN A 25 4.91 -8.15 10.75
C ASN A 25 5.15 -8.73 9.35
N SER A 26 4.41 -8.30 8.36
CA SER A 26 4.61 -8.70 6.95
C SER A 26 5.94 -8.18 6.41
N ILE A 27 6.28 -6.92 6.72
CA ILE A 27 7.56 -6.33 6.37
C ILE A 27 8.72 -7.08 7.02
N GLN A 28 8.62 -7.42 8.32
CA GLN A 28 9.68 -8.17 9.01
C GLN A 28 9.97 -9.53 8.36
N LYS A 29 8.95 -10.21 7.84
CA LYS A 29 9.16 -11.46 7.07
C LYS A 29 9.98 -11.23 5.80
N ILE A 30 9.74 -10.13 5.10
CA ILE A 30 10.53 -9.76 3.91
C ILE A 30 11.96 -9.40 4.31
N LEU A 31 12.12 -8.58 5.37
CA LEU A 31 13.43 -8.15 5.85
C LEU A 31 14.27 -9.28 6.49
N ALA A 32 13.66 -10.42 6.80
CA ALA A 32 14.38 -11.62 7.25
C ALA A 32 15.04 -12.41 6.12
N LEU A 33 14.76 -12.09 4.86
CA LEU A 33 15.43 -12.70 3.72
C LEU A 33 16.91 -12.25 3.63
N PRO A 34 17.76 -12.99 2.90
CA PRO A 34 19.16 -12.61 2.71
C PRO A 34 19.32 -11.18 2.16
N ASP A 35 20.34 -10.47 2.62
CA ASP A 35 20.59 -9.06 2.32
C ASP A 35 20.58 -8.72 0.82
N ALA A 36 21.14 -9.59 0.00
CA ALA A 36 21.23 -9.43 -1.46
C ALA A 36 19.94 -9.81 -2.21
N THR A 37 18.87 -10.22 -1.51
CA THR A 37 17.60 -10.54 -2.16
C THR A 37 17.05 -9.29 -2.85
N ARG A 38 16.79 -9.43 -4.15
CA ARG A 38 16.21 -8.36 -4.97
C ARG A 38 14.71 -8.27 -4.71
N LEU A 39 14.22 -7.06 -4.51
CA LEU A 39 12.82 -6.75 -4.30
C LEU A 39 12.33 -5.86 -5.45
N PHE A 40 11.22 -6.24 -6.06
CA PHE A 40 10.58 -5.49 -7.12
C PHE A 40 9.27 -4.92 -6.59
N VAL A 41 9.19 -3.60 -6.51
CA VAL A 41 8.01 -2.91 -5.98
C VAL A 41 6.92 -2.82 -7.06
N GLY A 42 5.66 -2.96 -6.65
CA GLY A 42 4.51 -2.91 -7.58
C GLY A 42 4.17 -1.49 -8.05
N HIS A 43 4.52 -0.47 -7.24
CA HIS A 43 4.27 0.93 -7.56
C HIS A 43 5.46 1.79 -7.15
N ASP A 44 5.74 2.81 -7.94
CA ASP A 44 6.64 3.90 -7.56
C ASP A 44 5.98 5.24 -7.81
N TYR A 45 5.82 6.02 -6.76
CA TYR A 45 5.21 7.35 -6.78
C TYR A 45 6.26 8.46 -6.89
N LYS A 46 7.52 8.09 -7.01
CA LYS A 46 8.70 8.97 -6.87
C LYS A 46 8.77 9.62 -5.48
N ALA A 47 9.95 9.80 -4.97
CA ALA A 47 10.17 10.55 -3.74
C ALA A 47 10.59 11.98 -4.07
N PRO A 48 10.42 12.95 -3.15
CA PRO A 48 10.97 14.28 -3.31
C PRO A 48 12.47 14.23 -3.66
N GLY A 49 12.84 14.87 -4.77
CA GLY A 49 14.22 14.89 -5.26
C GLY A 49 14.60 13.73 -6.19
N ARG A 50 13.69 12.80 -6.48
CA ARG A 50 13.90 11.74 -7.47
C ARG A 50 12.91 11.86 -8.62
N ASP A 51 13.38 12.27 -9.78
CA ASP A 51 12.53 12.48 -10.98
C ASP A 51 12.36 11.20 -11.82
N ALA A 52 13.29 10.24 -11.73
CA ALA A 52 13.21 8.97 -12.43
C ALA A 52 12.39 7.94 -11.66
N PHE A 53 11.66 7.09 -12.37
CA PHE A 53 11.03 5.91 -11.78
C PHE A 53 12.08 4.86 -11.41
N ALA A 54 11.84 4.18 -10.29
CA ALA A 54 12.63 3.05 -9.83
C ALA A 54 11.69 1.94 -9.37
N TRP A 55 12.09 0.70 -9.53
CA TRP A 55 11.23 -0.46 -9.26
C TRP A 55 11.98 -1.62 -8.60
N GLU A 56 13.29 -1.51 -8.46
CA GLU A 56 14.14 -2.54 -7.88
C GLU A 56 14.96 -1.98 -6.74
N THR A 57 15.01 -2.74 -5.65
CA THR A 57 15.83 -2.49 -4.47
C THR A 57 16.29 -3.83 -3.88
N THR A 58 16.96 -3.81 -2.74
CA THR A 58 17.39 -5.01 -2.02
C THR A 58 16.90 -5.01 -0.58
N VAL A 59 16.90 -6.20 0.03
CA VAL A 59 16.52 -6.33 1.46
C VAL A 59 17.41 -5.47 2.35
N VAL A 60 18.71 -5.41 2.09
CA VAL A 60 19.62 -4.57 2.89
C VAL A 60 19.32 -3.08 2.74
N GLU A 61 18.95 -2.62 1.54
CA GLU A 61 18.58 -1.22 1.32
C GLU A 61 17.28 -0.87 2.05
N GLU A 62 16.28 -1.73 1.98
CA GLU A 62 15.03 -1.55 2.72
C GLU A 62 15.28 -1.52 4.24
N ARG A 63 16.07 -2.47 4.75
CA ARG A 63 16.38 -2.56 6.18
C ARG A 63 17.14 -1.35 6.70
N THR A 64 18.01 -0.75 5.88
CA THR A 64 18.88 0.35 6.33
C THR A 64 18.34 1.72 5.99
N ARG A 65 17.67 1.88 4.85
CA ARG A 65 17.35 3.19 4.26
C ARG A 65 15.88 3.50 4.17
N ASN A 66 14.99 2.49 4.30
CA ASN A 66 13.56 2.77 4.13
C ASN A 66 13.09 3.80 5.17
N VAL A 67 12.52 4.90 4.68
CA VAL A 67 12.12 6.06 5.49
C VAL A 67 11.03 5.76 6.52
N HIS A 68 10.31 4.64 6.37
CA HIS A 68 9.26 4.23 7.31
C HIS A 68 9.70 3.11 8.26
N ILE A 69 10.54 2.19 7.81
CA ILE A 69 10.87 0.97 8.56
C ILE A 69 12.37 0.76 8.77
N GLY A 70 13.21 1.54 8.10
CA GLY A 70 14.66 1.39 8.17
C GLY A 70 15.24 1.69 9.55
N ALA A 71 16.55 1.40 9.68
CA ALA A 71 17.33 1.64 10.90
C ALA A 71 16.79 0.96 12.16
N GLY A 72 16.12 -0.20 12.04
CA GLY A 72 15.64 -0.98 13.18
C GLY A 72 14.45 -0.38 13.92
N ARG A 73 13.60 0.40 13.25
CA ARG A 73 12.40 0.97 13.84
C ARG A 73 11.55 -0.09 14.51
N SER A 74 11.13 0.15 15.75
CA SER A 74 10.27 -0.76 16.51
C SER A 74 8.85 -0.80 15.96
N GLN A 75 8.09 -1.85 16.28
CA GLN A 75 6.69 -1.97 15.89
C GLN A 75 5.85 -0.80 16.41
N ALA A 76 6.03 -0.39 17.64
CA ALA A 76 5.27 0.71 18.25
C ALA A 76 5.52 2.03 17.51
N GLU A 77 6.76 2.35 17.19
CA GLU A 77 7.12 3.54 16.42
C GLU A 77 6.57 3.50 14.99
N PHE A 78 6.66 2.33 14.35
CA PHE A 78 6.11 2.14 13.01
C PHE A 78 4.58 2.32 13.00
N VAL A 79 3.86 1.69 13.91
CA VAL A 79 2.39 1.78 14.02
C VAL A 79 1.98 3.23 14.24
N ALA A 80 2.60 3.92 15.21
CA ALA A 80 2.28 5.32 15.49
C ALA A 80 2.50 6.23 14.27
N MET A 81 3.62 6.06 13.57
CA MET A 81 3.94 6.81 12.36
C MET A 81 2.94 6.49 11.23
N ARG A 82 2.66 5.19 10.99
CA ARG A 82 1.80 4.76 9.88
C ARG A 82 0.36 5.24 10.06
N GLU A 83 -0.20 5.09 11.25
CA GLU A 83 -1.53 5.57 11.56
C GLU A 83 -1.64 7.10 11.50
N ALA A 84 -0.63 7.82 11.99
CA ALA A 84 -0.60 9.27 11.89
C ALA A 84 -0.56 9.74 10.42
N ARG A 85 0.25 9.08 9.59
CA ARG A 85 0.33 9.39 8.16
C ARG A 85 -0.95 9.03 7.42
N ASP A 86 -1.53 7.86 7.68
CA ASP A 86 -2.73 7.40 6.99
C ASP A 86 -3.91 8.35 7.23
N ARG A 87 -4.07 8.87 8.46
CA ARG A 87 -5.08 9.88 8.77
C ARG A 87 -5.01 11.16 7.92
N THR A 88 -3.87 11.45 7.33
CA THR A 88 -3.68 12.62 6.46
C THR A 88 -3.95 12.34 4.99
N LEU A 89 -4.12 11.08 4.61
CA LEU A 89 -4.29 10.67 3.21
C LEU A 89 -5.75 10.72 2.81
N ALA A 90 -6.02 11.36 1.68
CA ALA A 90 -7.35 11.30 1.08
C ALA A 90 -7.70 9.88 0.62
N MET A 91 -8.99 9.56 0.58
CA MET A 91 -9.48 8.32 -0.03
C MET A 91 -9.05 8.24 -1.50
N PRO A 92 -8.54 7.09 -1.97
CA PRO A 92 -8.21 6.95 -3.38
C PRO A 92 -9.42 7.21 -4.28
N ARG A 93 -9.24 8.06 -5.29
CA ARG A 93 -10.32 8.53 -6.18
C ARG A 93 -11.12 7.39 -6.82
N LEU A 94 -10.48 6.28 -7.11
CA LEU A 94 -11.10 5.15 -7.82
C LEU A 94 -11.46 3.98 -6.89
N ILE A 95 -11.41 4.13 -5.57
CA ILE A 95 -11.61 2.99 -4.66
C ILE A 95 -12.98 2.33 -4.87
N ILE A 96 -14.06 3.11 -4.94
CA ILE A 96 -15.42 2.58 -5.09
C ILE A 96 -15.61 1.81 -6.40
N PRO A 97 -15.30 2.36 -7.57
CA PRO A 97 -15.40 1.61 -8.82
C PRO A 97 -14.44 0.42 -8.85
N SER A 98 -13.20 0.57 -8.38
CA SER A 98 -12.20 -0.49 -8.39
C SER A 98 -12.62 -1.69 -7.54
N LEU A 99 -13.14 -1.48 -6.33
CA LEU A 99 -13.60 -2.58 -5.49
C LEU A 99 -14.69 -3.41 -6.17
N GLN A 100 -15.66 -2.78 -6.82
CA GLN A 100 -16.78 -3.45 -7.46
C GLN A 100 -16.37 -4.31 -8.66
N VAL A 101 -15.30 -3.92 -9.35
CA VAL A 101 -14.75 -4.66 -10.49
C VAL A 101 -13.75 -5.71 -10.01
N ASN A 102 -12.85 -5.35 -9.09
CA ASN A 102 -11.81 -6.27 -8.61
C ASN A 102 -12.37 -7.47 -7.86
N MET A 103 -13.41 -7.28 -7.04
CA MET A 103 -14.07 -8.40 -6.36
C MET A 103 -14.76 -9.39 -7.32
N ARG A 104 -14.91 -9.01 -8.59
CA ARG A 104 -15.46 -9.83 -9.69
C ARG A 104 -14.38 -10.27 -10.69
N ALA A 105 -13.13 -10.28 -10.28
CA ALA A 105 -11.99 -10.64 -11.12
C ALA A 105 -11.92 -9.87 -12.44
N GLY A 106 -12.23 -8.57 -12.40
CA GLY A 106 -12.19 -7.68 -13.56
C GLY A 106 -13.50 -7.60 -14.35
N GLN A 107 -14.54 -8.36 -13.98
CA GLN A 107 -15.84 -8.31 -14.65
C GLN A 107 -16.70 -7.16 -14.13
N MET A 108 -17.45 -6.56 -15.02
CA MET A 108 -18.44 -5.54 -14.64
C MET A 108 -19.58 -6.16 -13.83
N PRO A 109 -20.27 -5.40 -12.96
CA PRO A 109 -21.48 -5.87 -12.30
C PRO A 109 -22.54 -6.31 -13.33
N PRO A 110 -23.44 -7.23 -12.97
CA PRO A 110 -24.55 -7.61 -13.84
C PRO A 110 -25.46 -6.42 -14.15
N ALA A 111 -26.17 -6.48 -15.27
CA ALA A 111 -27.17 -5.50 -15.60
C ALA A 111 -28.31 -5.53 -14.57
N GLU A 112 -28.91 -4.39 -14.32
CA GLU A 112 -30.12 -4.22 -13.50
C GLU A 112 -31.39 -4.41 -14.35
N ASP A 113 -32.55 -4.26 -13.73
CA ASP A 113 -33.87 -4.50 -14.39
C ASP A 113 -34.11 -3.60 -15.61
N ASP A 114 -33.43 -2.45 -15.67
CA ASP A 114 -33.48 -1.53 -16.82
C ASP A 114 -32.52 -1.92 -17.96
N GLY A 115 -31.82 -3.05 -17.83
CA GLY A 115 -30.85 -3.56 -18.80
C GLY A 115 -29.50 -2.86 -18.80
N ARG A 116 -29.24 -1.96 -17.86
CA ARG A 116 -27.98 -1.21 -17.75
C ARG A 116 -27.12 -1.71 -16.61
N THR A 117 -25.80 -1.57 -16.77
CA THR A 117 -24.81 -1.89 -15.73
C THR A 117 -24.40 -0.61 -14.99
N TYR A 118 -24.38 -0.69 -13.66
CA TYR A 118 -24.04 0.43 -12.79
C TYR A 118 -22.89 0.10 -11.85
N LEU A 119 -22.03 1.09 -11.59
CA LEU A 119 -21.16 1.11 -10.44
C LEU A 119 -21.85 1.91 -9.33
N LYS A 120 -22.17 1.28 -8.21
CA LYS A 120 -22.95 1.87 -7.13
C LYS A 120 -22.07 2.68 -6.20
N VAL A 121 -22.57 3.83 -5.75
CA VAL A 121 -21.93 4.65 -4.73
C VAL A 121 -22.77 4.54 -3.46
N PRO A 122 -22.23 3.98 -2.37
CA PRO A 122 -22.94 3.94 -1.10
C PRO A 122 -23.09 5.36 -0.53
N LEU A 123 -24.24 5.65 0.01
CA LEU A 123 -24.51 6.91 0.69
C LEU A 123 -24.41 6.70 2.20
N ASN A 124 -23.81 7.65 2.91
CA ASN A 124 -23.68 7.66 4.38
C ASN A 124 -22.87 6.49 4.98
N THR A 125 -21.97 5.88 4.23
CA THR A 125 -21.16 4.72 4.68
C THR A 125 -19.66 4.87 4.45
N LEU A 126 -19.20 6.03 4.00
CA LEU A 126 -17.79 6.38 3.79
C LEU A 126 -17.42 7.60 4.62
#